data_9f84eafed522d851d072853645f654c6
#
_entry.id   9f84eafed522d851d072853645f654c6
#
_cell.length_a   1.000
_cell.length_b   1.000
_cell.length_c   1.000
_cell.angle_alpha   90.00
_cell.angle_beta   90.00
_cell.angle_gamma   90.00
#
_symmetry.space_group_name_H-M   'P 1'
#
loop_
_entity.id
_entity.type
_entity.pdbx_description
1 polymer ?
#
loop_
_entity_poly.entity_id
_entity_poly.type
_entity_poly.pdbx_seq_one_letter_code
_entity_poly.pdbx_strand_id
1 'polypeptide(L)'
;RQTVAAKLTDVPGHTRAVIGPMNAHGKKYLHIGVNGSSMNPEVPQSFLWKTDKGEILVQYSSEYGETCYIEGMEEVLEFAFTGDNKGVPDKEYVLKNLEELEKKFPGAVIEAGDLNAYGMRAWECRENLPVVTEEIGDSWIHGAATDPVKVMKLKRLLGLKEEWLKAGKLDRTSREYHEFMENLLMVCEHTWGVDYKKFLFDFENWRKEDFQRARKIDTVNTEAFLEKNTGLLCAIEREKGTKDFQGSYKKFEDACEEQRVYIEDA
;
A
#
# COMPACT_ATOMS: atom_id res chain seq x y z
N ARG A 1 2.81 23.56 -6.12
CA ARG A 1 1.65 23.26 -7.01
C ARG A 1 0.75 22.27 -6.27
N GLN A 2 -0.51 22.62 -6.07
CA GLN A 2 -1.44 21.72 -5.39
C GLN A 2 -1.80 20.56 -6.34
N THR A 3 -1.56 19.31 -5.91
CA THR A 3 -1.92 18.12 -6.69
C THR A 3 -3.37 17.76 -6.44
N VAL A 4 -4.08 17.34 -7.48
CA VAL A 4 -5.48 16.91 -7.40
C VAL A 4 -5.63 15.38 -7.42
N ALA A 5 -4.61 14.69 -7.89
CA ALA A 5 -4.56 13.24 -7.92
C ALA A 5 -3.72 12.65 -6.77
N ALA A 6 -4.08 11.45 -6.38
CA ALA A 6 -3.31 10.59 -5.49
C ALA A 6 -3.23 9.18 -6.07
N LYS A 7 -2.20 8.43 -5.72
CA LYS A 7 -2.05 7.01 -6.07
C LYS A 7 -1.65 6.23 -4.83
N LEU A 8 -2.34 5.14 -4.58
CA LEU A 8 -2.02 4.15 -3.58
C LEU A 8 -1.68 2.84 -4.30
N THR A 9 -0.48 2.34 -4.10
CA THR A 9 0.02 1.16 -4.81
C THR A 9 0.52 0.15 -3.80
N ASP A 10 0.27 -1.12 -4.06
CA ASP A 10 0.69 -2.30 -3.32
C ASP A 10 -0.17 -2.58 -2.09
N VAL A 11 -0.10 -1.76 -1.06
CA VAL A 11 -0.78 -2.01 0.22
C VAL A 11 -2.27 -1.67 0.14
N PRO A 12 -3.15 -2.67 0.15
CA PRO A 12 -4.59 -2.48 0.18
C PRO A 12 -5.12 -2.16 1.59
N GLY A 13 -6.42 -2.13 1.74
CA GLY A 13 -7.06 -1.85 3.04
C GLY A 13 -7.54 -0.41 3.18
N HIS A 14 -8.03 0.17 2.11
CA HIS A 14 -8.51 1.54 2.07
C HIS A 14 -9.83 1.70 2.83
N THR A 15 -9.92 2.74 3.65
CA THR A 15 -11.14 3.08 4.41
C THR A 15 -11.79 4.34 3.88
N ARG A 16 -13.12 4.39 3.95
CA ARG A 16 -13.93 5.58 3.64
C ARG A 16 -13.49 6.82 4.42
N ALA A 17 -12.88 6.65 5.57
CA ALA A 17 -12.39 7.74 6.40
C ALA A 17 -11.36 8.63 5.67
N VAL A 18 -10.68 8.13 4.63
CA VAL A 18 -9.68 8.88 3.85
C VAL A 18 -10.32 9.98 2.98
N ILE A 19 -11.60 9.86 2.61
CA ILE A 19 -12.27 10.79 1.68
C ILE A 19 -12.30 12.21 2.25
N GLY A 20 -12.67 12.37 3.52
CA GLY A 20 -12.70 13.68 4.15
C GLY A 20 -11.36 14.43 4.12
N PRO A 21 -10.28 13.83 4.63
CA PRO A 21 -8.93 14.40 4.51
C PRO A 21 -8.49 14.66 3.07
N MET A 22 -8.76 13.75 2.14
CA MET A 22 -8.42 13.96 0.72
C MET A 22 -9.13 15.19 0.14
N ASN A 23 -10.44 15.34 0.40
CA ASN A 23 -11.19 16.52 -0.06
C ASN A 23 -10.69 17.80 0.60
N ALA A 24 -10.36 17.79 1.89
CA ALA A 24 -9.79 18.94 2.61
C ALA A 24 -8.46 19.40 1.99
N HIS A 25 -7.72 18.48 1.34
CA HIS A 25 -6.48 18.77 0.62
C HIS A 25 -6.68 18.88 -0.91
N GLY A 26 -7.92 19.07 -1.39
CA GLY A 26 -8.23 19.31 -2.78
C GLY A 26 -8.04 18.12 -3.71
N LYS A 27 -7.99 16.89 -3.18
CA LYS A 27 -7.92 15.68 -3.99
C LYS A 27 -9.28 15.37 -4.62
N LYS A 28 -9.27 15.03 -5.89
CA LYS A 28 -10.45 14.71 -6.71
C LYS A 28 -10.37 13.31 -7.33
N TYR A 29 -9.14 12.81 -7.51
CA TYR A 29 -8.86 11.55 -8.17
C TYR A 29 -7.94 10.69 -7.34
N LEU A 30 -8.28 9.41 -7.21
CA LEU A 30 -7.49 8.42 -6.52
C LEU A 30 -7.35 7.17 -7.39
N HIS A 31 -6.12 6.83 -7.74
CA HIS A 31 -5.82 5.52 -8.31
C HIS A 31 -5.41 4.55 -7.21
N ILE A 32 -6.05 3.40 -7.18
CA ILE A 32 -5.71 2.28 -6.29
C ILE A 32 -5.22 1.14 -7.16
N GLY A 33 -3.99 0.69 -6.92
CA GLY A 33 -3.39 -0.47 -7.59
C GLY A 33 -2.87 -1.45 -6.54
N VAL A 34 -3.62 -2.49 -6.25
CA VAL A 34 -3.34 -3.40 -5.14
C VAL A 34 -2.42 -4.54 -5.52
N ASN A 35 -1.80 -5.15 -4.53
CA ASN A 35 -1.01 -6.36 -4.71
C ASN A 35 -1.91 -7.51 -5.21
N GLY A 36 -1.45 -8.24 -6.23
CA GLY A 36 -2.20 -9.35 -6.82
C GLY A 36 -2.46 -10.54 -5.88
N SER A 37 -1.86 -10.55 -4.68
CA SER A 37 -2.16 -11.51 -3.62
C SER A 37 -3.30 -11.08 -2.70
N SER A 38 -3.88 -9.90 -2.92
CA SER A 38 -5.00 -9.40 -2.13
C SER A 38 -6.32 -9.96 -2.61
N MET A 39 -7.27 -10.12 -1.69
CA MET A 39 -8.66 -10.36 -2.06
C MET A 39 -9.33 -9.01 -2.31
N ASN A 40 -9.61 -8.73 -3.57
CA ASN A 40 -10.19 -7.47 -3.98
C ASN A 40 -11.67 -7.37 -3.61
N PRO A 41 -12.17 -6.18 -3.24
CA PRO A 41 -13.60 -5.94 -3.11
C PRO A 41 -14.31 -6.02 -4.47
N GLU A 42 -15.59 -6.34 -4.46
CA GLU A 42 -16.43 -6.30 -5.67
C GLU A 42 -16.87 -4.85 -5.95
N VAL A 43 -16.02 -4.10 -6.64
CA VAL A 43 -16.30 -2.72 -7.03
C VAL A 43 -16.06 -2.53 -8.54
N PRO A 44 -16.73 -1.56 -9.18
CA PRO A 44 -16.41 -1.18 -10.56
C PRO A 44 -14.95 -0.70 -10.67
N GLN A 45 -14.35 -0.83 -11.86
CA GLN A 45 -13.01 -0.30 -12.12
C GLN A 45 -12.93 1.21 -11.89
N SER A 46 -13.99 1.94 -12.25
CA SER A 46 -14.08 3.38 -12.03
C SER A 46 -15.40 3.71 -11.35
N PHE A 47 -15.35 4.46 -10.27
CA PHE A 47 -16.54 4.83 -9.49
C PHE A 47 -16.33 6.12 -8.71
N LEU A 48 -17.43 6.74 -8.30
CA LEU A 48 -17.45 7.86 -7.37
C LEU A 48 -17.61 7.31 -5.95
N TRP A 49 -16.55 7.41 -5.15
CA TRP A 49 -16.58 6.97 -3.75
C TRP A 49 -17.05 8.10 -2.86
N LYS A 50 -18.20 7.92 -2.21
CA LYS A 50 -18.94 8.99 -1.56
C LYS A 50 -19.20 8.74 -0.09
N THR A 51 -19.10 9.81 0.70
CA THR A 51 -19.46 9.84 2.13
C THR A 51 -20.20 11.15 2.44
N ASP A 52 -20.63 11.31 3.67
CA ASP A 52 -21.13 12.58 4.22
C ASP A 52 -20.09 13.70 4.26
N LYS A 53 -18.80 13.35 4.13
CA LYS A 53 -17.65 14.29 4.17
C LYS A 53 -17.10 14.65 2.80
N GLY A 54 -17.70 14.16 1.74
CA GLY A 54 -17.31 14.46 0.36
C GLY A 54 -17.26 13.25 -0.55
N GLU A 55 -16.64 13.43 -1.70
CA GLU A 55 -16.54 12.40 -2.74
C GLU A 55 -15.20 12.47 -3.46
N ILE A 56 -14.76 11.36 -3.99
CA ILE A 56 -13.54 11.24 -4.80
C ILE A 56 -13.76 10.23 -5.92
N LEU A 57 -13.27 10.53 -7.11
CA LEU A 57 -13.26 9.57 -8.20
C LEU A 57 -12.16 8.56 -7.95
N VAL A 58 -12.52 7.28 -7.92
CA VAL A 58 -11.59 6.17 -7.74
C VAL A 58 -11.48 5.37 -9.03
N GLN A 59 -10.24 5.05 -9.41
CA GLN A 59 -9.94 3.97 -10.34
C GLN A 59 -9.25 2.86 -9.56
N TYR A 60 -9.88 1.69 -9.55
CA TYR A 60 -9.44 0.52 -8.80
C TYR A 60 -8.88 -0.53 -9.75
N SER A 61 -7.63 -0.91 -9.56
CA SER A 61 -6.95 -1.95 -10.31
C SER A 61 -6.60 -3.12 -9.39
N SER A 62 -6.80 -4.33 -9.86
CA SER A 62 -6.38 -5.56 -9.19
C SER A 62 -4.87 -5.80 -9.22
N GLU A 63 -4.16 -4.95 -9.95
CA GLU A 63 -2.70 -4.90 -10.07
C GLU A 63 -2.20 -3.45 -9.92
N TYR A 64 -0.90 -3.23 -9.95
CA TYR A 64 -0.29 -1.91 -9.70
C TYR A 64 -0.63 -0.85 -10.74
N GLY A 65 -1.07 -1.25 -11.93
CA GLY A 65 -1.56 -0.37 -12.96
C GLY A 65 -2.09 -1.16 -14.14
N GLU A 66 -3.37 -1.07 -14.37
CA GLU A 66 -4.08 -1.59 -15.54
C GLU A 66 -4.51 -0.45 -16.43
N THR A 67 -4.86 -0.76 -17.68
CA THR A 67 -5.51 0.20 -18.57
C THR A 67 -6.80 0.71 -17.93
N CYS A 68 -6.93 2.01 -17.75
CA CYS A 68 -8.08 2.61 -17.08
C CYS A 68 -8.97 3.33 -18.09
N TYR A 69 -10.23 2.93 -18.11
CA TYR A 69 -11.28 3.52 -18.93
C TYR A 69 -12.28 4.28 -18.06
N ILE A 70 -12.77 5.40 -18.56
CA ILE A 70 -13.86 6.16 -17.94
C ILE A 70 -14.90 6.44 -19.00
N GLU A 71 -16.15 6.12 -18.71
CA GLU A 71 -17.25 6.39 -19.61
C GLU A 71 -17.39 7.90 -19.87
N GLY A 72 -17.44 8.27 -21.15
CA GLY A 72 -17.51 9.67 -21.60
C GLY A 72 -16.14 10.35 -21.77
N MET A 73 -15.02 9.67 -21.51
CA MET A 73 -13.68 10.14 -21.86
C MET A 73 -13.21 9.56 -23.18
N GLU A 74 -12.62 10.41 -24.02
CA GLU A 74 -11.89 9.97 -25.23
C GLU A 74 -10.45 9.51 -24.91
N GLU A 75 -10.01 9.70 -23.68
CA GLU A 75 -8.67 9.34 -23.21
C GLU A 75 -8.67 8.06 -22.37
N VAL A 76 -7.57 7.33 -22.50
CA VAL A 76 -7.28 6.13 -21.73
C VAL A 76 -6.00 6.35 -20.96
N LEU A 77 -5.98 5.99 -19.68
CA LEU A 77 -4.75 5.99 -18.89
C LEU A 77 -4.06 4.64 -19.01
N GLU A 78 -2.82 4.68 -19.45
CA GLU A 78 -1.92 3.53 -19.43
C GLU A 78 -0.73 3.82 -18.53
N PHE A 79 -0.41 2.90 -17.62
CA PHE A 79 0.69 3.12 -16.70
C PHE A 79 2.03 2.64 -17.29
N ALA A 80 2.99 3.54 -17.38
CA ALA A 80 4.37 3.21 -17.71
C ALA A 80 5.10 2.63 -16.48
N PHE A 81 4.69 1.44 -16.08
CA PHE A 81 5.19 0.77 -14.88
C PHE A 81 6.22 -0.30 -15.25
N THR A 82 7.44 -0.19 -14.73
CA THR A 82 8.54 -1.10 -15.05
C THR A 82 8.47 -2.45 -14.34
N GLY A 83 7.68 -2.54 -13.29
CA GLY A 83 7.53 -3.70 -12.41
C GLY A 83 8.04 -3.44 -11.01
N ASP A 84 7.65 -4.33 -10.09
CA ASP A 84 8.01 -4.22 -8.69
C ASP A 84 9.52 -4.35 -8.48
N ASN A 85 10.09 -3.48 -7.63
CA ASN A 85 11.52 -3.44 -7.29
C ASN A 85 12.47 -3.29 -8.48
N LYS A 86 11.98 -2.78 -9.60
CA LYS A 86 12.81 -2.45 -10.77
C LYS A 86 13.16 -0.97 -10.79
N GLY A 87 14.35 -0.67 -11.29
CA GLY A 87 14.82 0.70 -11.40
C GLY A 87 14.19 1.47 -12.57
N VAL A 88 14.74 2.65 -12.82
CA VAL A 88 14.37 3.50 -13.95
C VAL A 88 14.57 2.74 -15.28
N PRO A 89 13.60 2.78 -16.19
CA PRO A 89 13.75 2.10 -17.49
C PRO A 89 14.82 2.77 -18.33
N ASP A 90 15.51 1.96 -19.13
CA ASP A 90 16.39 2.48 -20.16
C ASP A 90 15.62 2.99 -21.38
N LYS A 91 16.34 3.61 -22.31
CA LYS A 91 15.76 4.16 -23.54
C LYS A 91 15.09 3.07 -24.41
N GLU A 92 15.69 1.91 -24.49
CA GLU A 92 15.23 0.82 -25.35
C GLU A 92 13.88 0.28 -24.82
N TYR A 93 13.78 0.13 -23.51
CA TYR A 93 12.51 -0.25 -22.86
C TYR A 93 11.41 0.77 -23.15
N VAL A 94 11.70 2.07 -23.03
CA VAL A 94 10.70 3.13 -23.30
C VAL A 94 10.22 3.09 -24.75
N LEU A 95 11.14 2.99 -25.71
CA LEU A 95 10.79 2.93 -27.13
C LEU A 95 9.95 1.70 -27.45
N LYS A 96 10.33 0.53 -26.93
CA LYS A 96 9.56 -0.70 -27.11
C LYS A 96 8.16 -0.58 -26.52
N ASN A 97 8.04 0.02 -25.34
CA ASN A 97 6.72 0.25 -24.71
C ASN A 97 5.83 1.15 -25.57
N LEU A 98 6.38 2.20 -26.15
CA LEU A 98 5.64 3.07 -27.09
C LEU A 98 5.15 2.32 -28.32
N GLU A 99 6.00 1.48 -28.94
CA GLU A 99 5.60 0.62 -30.05
C GLU A 99 4.48 -0.37 -29.70
N GLU A 100 4.51 -0.91 -28.47
CA GLU A 100 3.46 -1.80 -27.95
C GLU A 100 2.14 -1.03 -27.76
N LEU A 101 2.20 0.20 -27.27
CA LEU A 101 1.02 1.06 -27.10
C LEU A 101 0.42 1.47 -28.44
N GLU A 102 1.23 1.78 -29.47
CA GLU A 102 0.74 2.06 -30.83
C GLU A 102 -0.02 0.86 -31.43
N LYS A 103 0.46 -0.36 -31.15
CA LYS A 103 -0.24 -1.58 -31.57
C LYS A 103 -1.52 -1.84 -30.80
N LYS A 104 -1.51 -1.52 -29.48
CA LYS A 104 -2.65 -1.71 -28.58
C LYS A 104 -3.79 -0.70 -28.87
N PHE A 105 -3.42 0.52 -29.27
CA PHE A 105 -4.33 1.62 -29.56
C PHE A 105 -4.10 2.22 -30.95
N PRO A 106 -4.45 1.50 -32.02
CA PRO A 106 -4.19 1.97 -33.39
C PRO A 106 -4.86 3.30 -33.70
N GLY A 107 -4.08 4.28 -34.11
CA GLY A 107 -4.57 5.62 -34.46
C GLY A 107 -4.75 6.57 -33.28
N ALA A 108 -4.48 6.14 -32.05
CA ALA A 108 -4.46 7.01 -30.90
C ALA A 108 -3.20 7.89 -30.86
N VAL A 109 -3.33 9.08 -30.29
CA VAL A 109 -2.17 9.90 -29.94
C VAL A 109 -1.66 9.48 -28.57
N ILE A 110 -0.41 9.06 -28.52
CA ILE A 110 0.23 8.61 -27.27
C ILE A 110 1.02 9.78 -26.68
N GLU A 111 0.65 10.22 -25.50
CA GLU A 111 1.30 11.31 -24.79
C GLU A 111 1.80 10.86 -23.42
N ALA A 112 3.01 11.27 -23.08
CA ALA A 112 3.50 11.17 -21.71
C ALA A 112 2.80 12.22 -20.84
N GLY A 113 2.07 11.78 -19.84
CA GLY A 113 1.27 12.64 -18.97
C GLY A 113 1.53 12.42 -17.48
N ASP A 114 0.75 13.11 -16.66
CA ASP A 114 0.73 12.93 -15.21
C ASP A 114 -0.70 12.69 -14.71
N LEU A 115 -0.81 12.08 -13.55
CA LEU A 115 -2.10 11.75 -12.94
C LEU A 115 -2.94 12.98 -12.59
N ASN A 116 -2.36 14.18 -12.42
CA ASN A 116 -3.14 15.38 -12.13
C ASN A 116 -3.92 15.84 -13.35
N ALA A 117 -3.25 15.90 -14.50
CA ALA A 117 -3.89 16.30 -15.75
C ALA A 117 -5.00 15.31 -16.12
N TYR A 118 -4.70 14.01 -16.11
CA TYR A 118 -5.68 12.97 -16.34
C TYR A 118 -6.83 13.01 -15.33
N GLY A 119 -6.52 13.06 -14.03
CA GLY A 119 -7.50 13.06 -12.96
C GLY A 119 -8.44 14.26 -12.97
N MET A 120 -7.99 15.42 -13.46
CA MET A 120 -8.87 16.59 -13.66
C MET A 120 -9.90 16.33 -14.75
N ARG A 121 -9.48 15.80 -15.90
CA ARG A 121 -10.41 15.47 -17.00
C ARG A 121 -11.35 14.32 -16.61
N ALA A 122 -10.82 13.31 -15.92
CA ALA A 122 -11.63 12.23 -15.36
C ALA A 122 -12.73 12.75 -14.42
N TRP A 123 -12.40 13.72 -13.58
CA TRP A 123 -13.36 14.36 -12.67
C TRP A 123 -14.51 15.05 -13.38
N GLU A 124 -14.30 15.57 -14.57
CA GLU A 124 -15.37 16.20 -15.38
C GLU A 124 -16.41 15.18 -15.84
N CYS A 125 -16.02 13.91 -15.97
CA CYS A 125 -16.91 12.81 -16.38
C CYS A 125 -17.55 12.07 -15.20
N ARG A 126 -17.31 12.46 -13.95
CA ARG A 126 -17.71 11.73 -12.73
C ARG A 126 -19.22 11.46 -12.60
N GLU A 127 -20.05 12.31 -13.20
CA GLU A 127 -21.51 12.18 -13.14
C GLU A 127 -22.04 10.91 -13.85
N ASN A 128 -21.22 10.33 -14.72
CA ASN A 128 -21.53 9.10 -15.45
C ASN A 128 -21.13 7.83 -14.69
N LEU A 129 -20.42 7.98 -13.57
CA LEU A 129 -19.86 6.84 -12.85
C LEU A 129 -20.81 6.29 -11.80
N PRO A 130 -20.78 4.97 -11.56
CA PRO A 130 -21.49 4.39 -10.44
C PRO A 130 -21.00 4.95 -9.11
N VAL A 131 -21.89 5.06 -8.14
CA VAL A 131 -21.58 5.57 -6.78
C VAL A 131 -21.39 4.38 -5.86
N VAL A 132 -20.26 4.37 -5.16
CA VAL A 132 -19.95 3.41 -4.07
C VAL A 132 -19.95 4.18 -2.76
N THR A 133 -20.63 3.63 -1.76
CA THR A 133 -20.74 4.23 -0.42
C THR A 133 -20.21 3.32 0.68
N GLU A 134 -19.85 2.11 0.34
CA GLU A 134 -19.35 1.07 1.23
C GLU A 134 -17.85 1.24 1.51
N GLU A 135 -17.36 0.53 2.52
CA GLU A 135 -15.92 0.31 2.71
C GLU A 135 -15.40 -0.60 1.59
N ILE A 136 -14.21 -0.28 1.09
CA ILE A 136 -13.53 -1.06 0.06
C ILE A 136 -12.23 -1.68 0.57
N GLY A 137 -12.13 -1.85 1.90
CA GLY A 137 -11.04 -2.56 2.53
C GLY A 137 -11.02 -4.03 2.12
N ASP A 138 -9.87 -4.61 2.22
CA ASP A 138 -9.65 -6.03 1.94
C ASP A 138 -8.94 -6.74 3.10
N SER A 139 -8.52 -7.98 2.88
CA SER A 139 -7.88 -8.81 3.90
C SER A 139 -6.47 -8.35 4.32
N TRP A 140 -5.85 -7.42 3.62
CA TRP A 140 -4.48 -6.98 3.91
C TRP A 140 -4.37 -6.11 5.16
N ILE A 141 -5.47 -5.56 5.65
CA ILE A 141 -5.49 -4.79 6.91
C ILE A 141 -5.21 -5.64 8.16
N HIS A 142 -4.98 -6.93 8.01
CA HIS A 142 -4.71 -7.85 9.13
C HIS A 142 -3.52 -7.43 10.01
N GLY A 143 -2.58 -6.65 9.48
CA GLY A 143 -1.48 -6.08 10.27
C GLY A 143 -1.93 -5.27 11.48
N ALA A 144 -3.04 -4.54 11.37
CA ALA A 144 -3.61 -3.80 12.49
C ALA A 144 -4.13 -4.71 13.61
N ALA A 145 -4.58 -5.93 13.28
CA ALA A 145 -5.06 -6.91 14.26
C ALA A 145 -3.95 -7.73 14.90
N THR A 146 -2.77 -7.81 14.27
CA THR A 146 -1.65 -8.64 14.78
C THR A 146 -0.91 -8.03 15.95
N ASP A 147 -1.01 -6.70 16.15
CA ASP A 147 -0.41 -6.00 17.29
C ASP A 147 -1.38 -5.00 17.93
N PRO A 148 -2.39 -5.48 18.66
CA PRO A 148 -3.45 -4.64 19.22
C PRO A 148 -2.93 -3.66 20.28
N VAL A 149 -1.87 -3.99 21.00
CA VAL A 149 -1.26 -3.10 21.99
C VAL A 149 -0.62 -1.89 21.34
N LYS A 150 0.11 -2.08 20.23
CA LYS A 150 0.70 -1.00 19.44
C LYS A 150 -0.40 -0.06 18.93
N VAL A 151 -1.47 -0.60 18.36
CA VAL A 151 -2.59 0.19 17.85
C VAL A 151 -3.30 0.95 18.97
N MET A 152 -3.50 0.33 20.14
CA MET A 152 -4.12 0.99 21.29
C MET A 152 -3.27 2.17 21.79
N LYS A 153 -1.96 2.00 21.91
CA LYS A 153 -1.02 3.07 22.31
C LYS A 153 -1.04 4.21 21.29
N LEU A 154 -0.95 3.90 19.98
CA LEU A 154 -1.04 4.88 18.91
C LEU A 154 -2.33 5.71 19.01
N LYS A 155 -3.48 5.06 19.17
CA LYS A 155 -4.77 5.77 19.34
C LYS A 155 -4.78 6.66 20.57
N ARG A 156 -4.17 6.22 21.67
CA ARG A 156 -4.07 7.03 22.90
C ARG A 156 -3.19 8.26 22.67
N LEU A 157 -2.03 8.12 22.03
CA LEU A 157 -1.12 9.22 21.71
C LEU A 157 -1.76 10.23 20.76
N LEU A 158 -2.50 9.77 19.74
CA LEU A 158 -3.27 10.64 18.87
C LEU A 158 -4.35 11.45 19.64
N GLY A 159 -5.00 10.83 20.61
CA GLY A 159 -5.94 11.52 21.51
C GLY A 159 -5.24 12.58 22.38
N LEU A 160 -4.14 12.21 23.02
CA LEU A 160 -3.32 13.14 23.83
C LEU A 160 -2.80 14.32 23.01
N LYS A 161 -2.37 14.08 21.79
CA LYS A 161 -1.96 15.15 20.86
C LYS A 161 -3.04 16.22 20.72
N GLU A 162 -4.28 15.81 20.47
CA GLU A 162 -5.39 16.76 20.33
C GLU A 162 -5.69 17.50 21.66
N GLU A 163 -5.59 16.80 22.79
CA GLU A 163 -5.73 17.41 24.11
C GLU A 163 -4.63 18.47 24.36
N TRP A 164 -3.39 18.15 24.07
CA TRP A 164 -2.25 19.06 24.27
C TRP A 164 -2.27 20.26 23.33
N LEU A 165 -2.66 20.08 22.07
CA LEU A 165 -2.85 21.20 21.13
C LEU A 165 -3.93 22.15 21.61
N LYS A 166 -5.08 21.62 22.06
CA LYS A 166 -6.18 22.44 22.60
C LYS A 166 -5.79 23.17 23.89
N ALA A 167 -4.95 22.55 24.71
CA ALA A 167 -4.47 23.14 25.95
C ALA A 167 -3.26 24.09 25.77
N GLY A 168 -2.78 24.29 24.54
CA GLY A 168 -1.60 25.09 24.24
C GLY A 168 -0.29 24.52 24.81
N LYS A 169 -0.28 23.23 25.15
CA LYS A 169 0.91 22.50 25.64
C LYS A 169 1.80 21.97 24.51
N LEU A 170 1.27 21.91 23.31
CA LEU A 170 1.97 21.45 22.11
C LEU A 170 1.68 22.45 20.99
N ASP A 171 2.72 22.88 20.28
CA ASP A 171 2.61 23.79 19.14
C ASP A 171 2.95 23.03 17.84
N ARG A 172 2.07 23.13 16.84
CA ARG A 172 2.26 22.47 15.53
C ARG A 172 3.50 22.91 14.78
N THR A 173 4.09 24.06 15.15
CA THR A 173 5.32 24.58 14.53
C THR A 173 6.58 24.22 15.32
N SER A 174 6.43 23.60 16.49
CA SER A 174 7.55 23.24 17.34
C SER A 174 8.30 22.01 16.82
N ARG A 175 9.56 21.90 17.19
CA ARG A 175 10.40 20.75 16.87
C ARG A 175 9.83 19.47 17.53
N GLU A 176 9.39 19.58 18.76
CA GLU A 176 8.81 18.51 19.54
C GLU A 176 7.56 17.92 18.86
N TYR A 177 6.70 18.79 18.29
CA TYR A 177 5.55 18.34 17.51
C TYR A 177 5.98 17.54 16.27
N HIS A 178 6.98 18.00 15.56
CA HIS A 178 7.46 17.33 14.36
C HIS A 178 8.08 15.96 14.68
N GLU A 179 8.93 15.89 15.69
CA GLU A 179 9.54 14.64 16.15
C GLU A 179 8.47 13.63 16.64
N PHE A 180 7.50 14.11 17.42
CA PHE A 180 6.35 13.30 17.86
C PHE A 180 5.55 12.75 16.67
N MET A 181 5.22 13.59 15.68
CA MET A 181 4.46 13.17 14.52
C MET A 181 5.23 12.22 13.61
N GLU A 182 6.53 12.41 13.45
CA GLU A 182 7.40 11.51 12.70
C GLU A 182 7.39 10.10 13.32
N ASN A 183 7.58 10.00 14.62
CA ASN A 183 7.48 8.72 15.33
C ASN A 183 6.10 8.08 15.18
N LEU A 184 5.01 8.83 15.32
CA LEU A 184 3.67 8.30 15.12
C LEU A 184 3.41 7.78 13.68
N LEU A 185 3.98 8.42 12.67
CA LEU A 185 3.89 7.98 11.28
C LEU A 185 4.62 6.64 11.10
N MET A 186 5.80 6.49 11.69
CA MET A 186 6.59 5.26 11.60
C MET A 186 5.92 4.07 12.28
N VAL A 187 5.05 4.28 13.27
CA VAL A 187 4.26 3.19 13.88
C VAL A 187 3.37 2.48 12.87
N CYS A 188 2.88 3.22 11.88
CA CYS A 188 1.95 2.72 10.85
C CYS A 188 2.68 2.24 9.59
N GLU A 189 4.01 2.28 9.57
CA GLU A 189 4.79 1.91 8.39
C GLU A 189 4.60 0.43 8.02
N HIS A 190 4.48 0.18 6.74
CA HIS A 190 4.48 -1.16 6.18
C HIS A 190 5.94 -1.71 6.24
N THR A 191 6.17 -2.95 6.66
CA THR A 191 5.31 -4.13 6.81
C THR A 191 5.00 -4.54 8.26
N TRP A 192 4.98 -3.65 9.22
CA TRP A 192 4.80 -3.97 10.64
C TRP A 192 5.97 -4.77 11.24
N GLY A 193 7.18 -4.35 10.92
CA GLY A 193 8.43 -5.01 11.23
C GLY A 193 9.16 -5.36 9.92
N VAL A 194 9.52 -6.59 9.72
CA VAL A 194 10.17 -7.07 8.49
C VAL A 194 9.25 -8.01 7.72
N ASP A 195 9.36 -8.00 6.39
CA ASP A 195 8.64 -8.94 5.54
C ASP A 195 8.95 -10.39 5.97
N TYR A 196 7.92 -11.16 6.31
CA TYR A 196 8.06 -12.55 6.75
C TYR A 196 8.81 -13.42 5.74
N LYS A 197 8.75 -13.10 4.45
CA LYS A 197 9.49 -13.78 3.38
C LYS A 197 11.00 -13.65 3.52
N LYS A 198 11.50 -12.74 4.34
CA LYS A 198 12.94 -12.58 4.57
C LYS A 198 13.47 -13.49 5.67
N PHE A 199 12.68 -13.72 6.70
CA PHE A 199 13.18 -14.40 7.90
C PHE A 199 12.27 -15.51 8.42
N LEU A 200 11.01 -15.59 8.02
CA LEU A 200 10.04 -16.49 8.58
C LEU A 200 9.21 -17.18 7.49
N PHE A 201 9.72 -18.30 6.97
CA PHE A 201 9.01 -19.19 6.05
C PHE A 201 8.48 -20.42 6.76
N ASP A 202 7.77 -20.23 7.87
CA ASP A 202 7.15 -21.33 8.56
C ASP A 202 5.71 -21.55 8.11
N PHE A 203 5.50 -22.57 7.32
CA PHE A 203 4.18 -23.00 6.83
C PHE A 203 3.81 -24.40 7.34
N GLU A 204 4.50 -24.91 8.36
CA GLU A 204 4.27 -26.24 8.91
C GLU A 204 3.78 -26.23 10.35
N ASN A 205 4.22 -25.25 11.14
CA ASN A 205 3.96 -25.21 12.59
C ASN A 205 2.68 -24.45 12.94
N TRP A 206 1.54 -24.90 12.39
CA TRP A 206 0.23 -24.25 12.61
C TRP A 206 -0.41 -24.59 13.97
N ARG A 207 0.01 -25.67 14.62
CA ARG A 207 -0.46 -26.00 15.96
C ARG A 207 0.34 -25.23 17.00
N LYS A 208 -0.32 -24.83 18.09
CA LYS A 208 0.27 -24.01 19.13
C LYS A 208 1.55 -24.61 19.71
N GLU A 209 1.55 -25.91 19.98
CA GLU A 209 2.70 -26.63 20.55
C GLU A 209 3.88 -26.67 19.57
N ASP A 210 3.62 -26.91 18.30
CA ASP A 210 4.63 -26.95 17.24
C ASP A 210 5.24 -25.57 17.03
N PHE A 211 4.39 -24.56 16.94
CA PHE A 211 4.80 -23.16 16.84
C PHE A 211 5.67 -22.71 18.02
N GLN A 212 5.25 -23.04 19.26
CA GLN A 212 6.04 -22.70 20.45
C GLN A 212 7.39 -23.43 20.48
N ARG A 213 7.44 -24.68 20.02
CA ARG A 213 8.69 -25.42 19.88
C ARG A 213 9.60 -24.80 18.84
N ALA A 214 9.10 -24.51 17.64
CA ALA A 214 9.86 -23.89 16.55
C ALA A 214 10.44 -22.53 16.99
N ARG A 215 9.65 -21.68 17.62
CA ARG A 215 10.12 -20.41 18.19
C ARG A 215 11.24 -20.60 19.22
N LYS A 216 11.12 -21.60 20.09
CA LYS A 216 12.12 -21.85 21.15
C LYS A 216 13.47 -22.29 20.60
N ILE A 217 13.48 -23.09 19.54
CA ILE A 217 14.71 -23.56 18.89
C ILE A 217 15.22 -22.59 17.83
N ASP A 218 14.41 -21.58 17.47
CA ASP A 218 14.69 -20.54 16.48
C ASP A 218 15.11 -21.11 15.11
N THR A 219 14.45 -22.18 14.68
CA THR A 219 14.73 -22.86 13.42
C THR A 219 13.44 -23.08 12.64
N VAL A 220 13.44 -22.70 11.36
CA VAL A 220 12.35 -22.92 10.43
C VAL A 220 12.84 -23.81 9.30
N ASN A 221 12.15 -24.93 9.07
CA ASN A 221 12.43 -25.78 7.92
C ASN A 221 11.83 -25.17 6.65
N THR A 222 12.64 -24.47 5.89
CA THR A 222 12.23 -23.83 4.64
C THR A 222 12.31 -24.76 3.43
N GLU A 223 13.07 -25.87 3.50
CA GLU A 223 13.33 -26.75 2.35
C GLU A 223 12.03 -27.38 1.82
N ALA A 224 11.23 -27.96 2.70
CA ALA A 224 9.95 -28.59 2.32
C ALA A 224 8.94 -27.62 1.69
N PHE A 225 8.96 -26.37 2.10
CA PHE A 225 8.13 -25.32 1.51
C PHE A 225 8.64 -24.90 0.13
N LEU A 226 9.95 -24.73 -0.01
CA LEU A 226 10.59 -24.29 -1.23
C LEU A 226 10.50 -25.33 -2.33
N GLU A 227 10.58 -26.62 -2.00
CA GLU A 227 10.37 -27.73 -2.96
C GLU A 227 8.97 -27.69 -3.59
N LYS A 228 7.94 -27.29 -2.83
CA LYS A 228 6.57 -27.19 -3.31
C LYS A 228 6.24 -25.87 -4.03
N ASN A 229 7.07 -24.84 -3.85
CA ASN A 229 6.80 -23.48 -4.30
C ASN A 229 7.98 -22.89 -5.08
N THR A 230 8.39 -23.57 -6.15
CA THR A 230 9.57 -23.21 -6.97
C THR A 230 9.55 -21.80 -7.54
N GLY A 231 8.37 -21.22 -7.80
CA GLY A 231 8.23 -19.83 -8.24
C GLY A 231 8.64 -18.81 -7.17
N LEU A 232 8.42 -19.12 -5.90
CA LEU A 232 8.83 -18.28 -4.76
C LEU A 232 10.34 -18.39 -4.50
N LEU A 233 10.93 -19.55 -4.76
CA LEU A 233 12.38 -19.77 -4.71
C LEU A 233 13.14 -18.77 -5.56
N CYS A 234 12.68 -18.54 -6.81
CA CYS A 234 13.34 -17.60 -7.71
C CYS A 234 13.31 -16.14 -7.17
N ALA A 235 12.27 -15.75 -6.47
CA ALA A 235 12.20 -14.42 -5.84
C ALA A 235 13.16 -14.32 -4.65
N ILE A 236 13.23 -15.36 -3.82
CA ILE A 236 14.09 -15.41 -2.63
C ILE A 236 15.57 -15.51 -3.03
N GLU A 237 15.93 -16.34 -4.00
CA GLU A 237 17.29 -16.47 -4.50
C GLU A 237 17.80 -15.17 -5.15
N ARG A 238 16.94 -14.44 -5.86
CA ARG A 238 17.29 -13.14 -6.44
C ARG A 238 17.57 -12.09 -5.36
N GLU A 239 16.78 -12.07 -4.29
CA GLU A 239 16.97 -11.09 -3.22
C GLU A 239 18.19 -11.41 -2.35
N LYS A 240 18.55 -12.66 -2.18
CA LYS A 240 19.51 -13.08 -1.14
C LYS A 240 20.87 -13.56 -1.66
N GLY A 241 20.95 -13.99 -2.90
CA GLY A 241 22.24 -14.45 -3.49
C GLY A 241 22.98 -15.52 -2.66
N THR A 242 22.33 -16.13 -1.67
CA THR A 242 22.97 -17.01 -0.69
C THR A 242 22.23 -18.33 -0.55
N LYS A 243 23.01 -19.40 -0.49
CA LYS A 243 22.55 -20.77 -0.23
C LYS A 243 22.16 -21.02 1.25
N ASP A 244 22.42 -20.07 2.15
CA ASP A 244 22.34 -20.27 3.60
C ASP A 244 21.22 -19.44 4.24
N PHE A 245 20.03 -19.40 3.61
CA PHE A 245 18.89 -18.77 4.25
C PHE A 245 18.36 -19.65 5.41
N GLN A 246 18.55 -19.17 6.62
CA GLN A 246 17.90 -19.75 7.78
C GLN A 246 16.77 -18.84 8.23
N GLY A 247 15.54 -19.36 8.23
CA GLY A 247 14.42 -18.71 8.88
C GLY A 247 14.68 -18.53 10.36
N SER A 248 14.31 -17.37 10.92
CA SER A 248 14.52 -17.06 12.33
C SER A 248 13.32 -16.31 12.88
N TYR A 249 12.68 -16.88 13.87
CA TYR A 249 11.63 -16.23 14.66
C TYR A 249 12.18 -15.02 15.41
N LYS A 250 13.39 -15.16 15.95
CA LYS A 250 14.01 -14.09 16.71
C LYS A 250 14.24 -12.84 15.87
N LYS A 251 14.77 -12.98 14.67
CA LYS A 251 14.98 -11.83 13.76
C LYS A 251 13.66 -11.15 13.39
N PHE A 252 12.60 -11.94 13.19
CA PHE A 252 11.29 -11.41 12.92
C PHE A 252 10.70 -10.67 14.11
N GLU A 253 10.84 -11.24 15.32
CA GLU A 253 10.39 -10.62 16.57
C GLU A 253 11.18 -9.34 16.88
N ASP A 254 12.49 -9.34 16.71
CA ASP A 254 13.35 -8.16 16.91
C ASP A 254 12.94 -7.02 15.98
N ALA A 255 12.61 -7.30 14.72
CA ALA A 255 12.12 -6.29 13.78
C ALA A 255 10.75 -5.71 14.16
N CYS A 256 9.87 -6.54 14.74
CA CYS A 256 8.60 -6.04 15.29
C CYS A 256 8.82 -5.16 16.53
N GLU A 257 9.76 -5.52 17.39
CA GLU A 257 10.11 -4.69 18.55
C GLU A 257 10.73 -3.35 18.13
N GLU A 258 11.63 -3.32 17.14
CA GLU A 258 12.17 -2.07 16.60
C GLU A 258 11.05 -1.12 16.15
N GLN A 259 10.02 -1.63 15.51
CA GLN A 259 8.89 -0.79 15.10
C GLN A 259 8.08 -0.28 16.30
N ARG A 260 8.01 -1.04 17.40
CA ARG A 260 7.32 -0.61 18.63
C ARG A 260 8.04 0.52 19.35
N VAL A 261 9.36 0.64 19.18
CA VAL A 261 10.18 1.70 19.81
C VAL A 261 9.65 3.09 19.40
N TYR A 262 9.18 3.29 18.19
CA TYR A 262 8.59 4.56 17.76
C TYR A 262 7.42 5.05 18.63
N ILE A 263 6.70 4.14 19.25
CA ILE A 263 5.63 4.51 20.22
C ILE A 263 6.20 5.00 21.54
N GLU A 264 7.29 4.40 21.97
CA GLU A 264 7.95 4.78 23.23
C GLU A 264 8.71 6.11 23.07
N ASP A 265 9.22 6.38 21.86
CA ASP A 265 9.92 7.62 21.53
C ASP A 265 8.96 8.80 21.29
N ALA A 266 7.72 8.49 20.94
CA ALA A 266 6.67 9.49 20.79
C ALA A 266 6.09 9.94 22.15
#